data_b2c45577e402a32a4c3a6c65524a6a7f
#
_entry.id   b2c45577e402a32a4c3a6c65524a6a7f
#
_cell.length_a   1.000
_cell.length_b   1.000
_cell.length_c   1.000
_cell.angle_alpha   90.00
_cell.angle_beta   90.00
_cell.angle_gamma   90.00
#
_symmetry.space_group_name_H-M   'P 1'
#
loop_
_entity.id
_entity.type
_entity.pdbx_description
1 polymer ?
#
loop_
_entity_poly.entity_id
_entity_poly.type
_entity_poly.pdbx_seq_one_letter_code
_entity_poly.pdbx_strand_id
1 'polypeptide(L)'
;MNKSINTFFALSVMLIFSACSSVQITEEAVADQSVAGVSVTSKSIATQAVLANAVVYFEYDQFNLTAKSIQALKGVAELMNRNQKIILSIEGHADERGTREYNLALGQRRAESVANYLIANGIKRSRLITKSYGEERPLSLGSNDSAWSKNRRVEIK
;
A
#
# COMPACT_ATOMS: atom_id res chain seq x y z
N MET A 1 56.33 -18.24 -50.12
CA MET A 1 57.42 -19.00 -49.42
C MET A 1 56.77 -19.59 -48.19
N ASN A 2 56.44 -20.86 -48.34
CA ASN A 2 56.97 -21.96 -47.57
C ASN A 2 56.61 -21.98 -46.10
N LYS A 3 56.08 -22.94 -45.50
CA LYS A 3 55.93 -24.43 -45.61
C LYS A 3 55.22 -24.77 -44.29
N SER A 4 54.20 -25.55 -44.30
CA SER A 4 54.22 -27.05 -44.28
C SER A 4 54.02 -27.62 -42.86
N ILE A 5 52.89 -28.33 -42.68
CA ILE A 5 52.81 -29.75 -42.31
C ILE A 5 53.15 -30.07 -40.83
N ASN A 6 52.33 -30.74 -40.04
CA ASN A 6 51.78 -32.10 -40.06
C ASN A 6 50.88 -32.30 -38.81
N THR A 7 49.69 -32.85 -39.00
CA THR A 7 49.23 -34.21 -38.72
C THR A 7 49.85 -34.92 -37.51
N PHE A 8 48.98 -35.31 -36.54
CA PHE A 8 48.83 -36.69 -36.04
C PHE A 8 47.61 -36.72 -35.08
N PHE A 9 46.55 -37.25 -35.49
CA PHE A 9 45.87 -38.50 -35.25
C PHE A 9 46.23 -39.16 -33.90
N ALA A 10 45.33 -39.19 -32.97
CA ALA A 10 45.14 -40.29 -32.03
C ALA A 10 43.72 -40.30 -31.48
N LEU A 11 42.98 -41.21 -31.98
CA LEU A 11 41.73 -41.79 -31.56
C LEU A 11 41.92 -42.45 -30.19
N SER A 12 41.10 -42.09 -29.17
CA SER A 12 40.91 -43.02 -28.06
C SER A 12 39.45 -42.87 -27.55
N VAL A 13 38.80 -43.97 -27.68
CA VAL A 13 37.46 -44.35 -27.32
C VAL A 13 37.42 -44.71 -25.82
N MET A 14 36.21 -44.63 -25.26
CA MET A 14 35.72 -45.21 -23.98
C MET A 14 35.89 -44.34 -22.74
N LEU A 15 34.93 -44.19 -21.90
CA LEU A 15 33.84 -45.04 -21.37
C LEU A 15 32.78 -44.23 -20.71
N ILE A 16 31.58 -44.67 -20.91
CA ILE A 16 30.34 -44.24 -20.21
C ILE A 16 30.44 -44.73 -18.77
N PHE A 17 30.39 -43.82 -17.80
CA PHE A 17 29.97 -44.15 -16.44
C PHE A 17 28.77 -43.31 -16.04
N SER A 18 27.63 -43.97 -16.12
CA SER A 18 26.42 -43.60 -15.45
C SER A 18 26.68 -43.73 -13.94
N ALA A 19 26.77 -42.59 -13.26
CA ALA A 19 26.72 -42.56 -11.81
C ALA A 19 25.44 -41.83 -11.41
N CYS A 20 24.41 -42.60 -11.13
CA CYS A 20 23.32 -42.17 -10.26
C CYS A 20 23.91 -41.90 -8.89
N SER A 21 24.14 -40.63 -8.57
CA SER A 21 24.33 -40.17 -7.19
C SER A 21 22.97 -39.81 -6.64
N SER A 22 22.43 -40.73 -5.86
CA SER A 22 21.36 -40.46 -4.92
C SER A 22 21.81 -39.32 -3.98
N VAL A 23 21.16 -38.17 -4.11
CA VAL A 23 21.27 -37.10 -3.12
C VAL A 23 20.62 -37.62 -1.84
N GLN A 24 21.44 -38.03 -0.90
CA GLN A 24 21.00 -38.21 0.48
C GLN A 24 20.72 -36.79 1.05
N ILE A 25 19.47 -36.51 1.24
CA ILE A 25 19.03 -35.35 2.04
C ILE A 25 19.40 -35.70 3.47
N THR A 26 20.51 -35.17 3.94
CA THR A 26 20.82 -35.13 5.38
C THR A 26 19.82 -34.16 6.02
N GLU A 27 18.93 -34.74 6.77
CA GLU A 27 18.00 -34.07 7.68
C GLU A 27 18.80 -33.63 8.93
N GLU A 28 19.45 -32.44 8.82
CA GLU A 28 20.01 -31.78 10.00
C GLU A 28 19.95 -30.25 9.82
N ALA A 29 19.37 -29.59 10.83
CA ALA A 29 19.36 -28.16 11.09
C ALA A 29 18.41 -27.30 10.23
N VAL A 30 17.11 -27.54 10.33
CA VAL A 30 16.11 -26.50 10.16
C VAL A 30 15.35 -26.32 11.48
N ALA A 31 16.04 -25.87 12.48
CA ALA A 31 15.44 -25.28 13.67
C ALA A 31 16.00 -23.86 13.79
N ASP A 32 15.08 -22.90 13.82
CA ASP A 32 15.31 -21.54 14.32
C ASP A 32 15.63 -20.41 13.33
N GLN A 33 14.85 -20.28 12.25
CA GLN A 33 14.79 -18.98 11.54
C GLN A 33 13.39 -18.59 11.00
N SER A 34 12.32 -19.33 11.25
CA SER A 34 11.03 -19.08 10.62
C SER A 34 10.05 -18.21 11.43
N VAL A 35 10.35 -17.86 12.68
CA VAL A 35 9.37 -17.18 13.55
C VAL A 35 9.43 -15.65 13.45
N ALA A 36 10.59 -15.07 13.18
CA ALA A 36 10.75 -13.63 13.07
C ALA A 36 10.15 -13.05 11.75
N GLY A 37 10.24 -13.79 10.65
CA GLY A 37 9.70 -13.40 9.36
C GLY A 37 8.17 -13.39 9.31
N VAL A 38 7.53 -14.37 9.95
CA VAL A 38 6.06 -14.48 10.01
C VAL A 38 5.45 -13.35 10.85
N SER A 39 6.10 -12.96 11.94
CA SER A 39 5.62 -11.86 12.79
C SER A 39 5.66 -10.49 12.10
N VAL A 40 6.68 -10.22 11.29
CA VAL A 40 6.79 -8.96 10.52
C VAL A 40 5.77 -8.91 9.39
N THR A 41 5.57 -10.02 8.69
CA THR A 41 4.60 -10.10 7.57
C THR A 41 3.17 -9.96 8.06
N SER A 42 2.78 -10.61 9.16
CA SER A 42 1.43 -10.49 9.71
C SER A 42 1.14 -9.09 10.25
N LYS A 43 2.13 -8.42 10.86
CA LYS A 43 2.00 -7.04 11.33
C LYS A 43 1.84 -6.04 10.17
N SER A 44 2.55 -6.22 9.07
CA SER A 44 2.43 -5.38 7.88
C SER A 44 1.08 -5.56 7.19
N ILE A 45 0.58 -6.79 7.09
CA ILE A 45 -0.74 -7.12 6.53
C ILE A 45 -1.85 -6.49 7.37
N ALA A 46 -1.80 -6.59 8.70
CA ALA A 46 -2.78 -5.99 9.58
C ALA A 46 -2.79 -4.45 9.48
N THR A 47 -1.63 -3.82 9.35
CA THR A 47 -1.49 -2.38 9.14
C THR A 47 -2.13 -1.95 7.80
N GLN A 48 -1.82 -2.66 6.71
CA GLN A 48 -2.41 -2.40 5.40
C GLN A 48 -3.92 -2.61 5.40
N ALA A 49 -4.44 -3.64 6.07
CA ALA A 49 -5.87 -3.90 6.15
C ALA A 49 -6.64 -2.77 6.87
N VAL A 50 -6.08 -2.19 7.93
CA VAL A 50 -6.68 -1.05 8.63
C VAL A 50 -6.69 0.19 7.73
N LEU A 51 -5.61 0.47 7.02
CA LEU A 51 -5.50 1.63 6.13
C LEU A 51 -6.35 1.47 4.86
N ALA A 52 -6.40 0.27 4.27
CA ALA A 52 -7.19 0.00 3.07
C ALA A 52 -8.71 0.18 3.31
N ASN A 53 -9.17 0.00 4.55
CA ASN A 53 -10.57 0.21 4.94
C ASN A 53 -10.83 1.63 5.48
N ALA A 54 -9.82 2.47 5.56
CA ALA A 54 -9.93 3.82 6.12
C ALA A 54 -10.30 4.86 5.06
N VAL A 55 -11.40 4.62 4.35
CA VAL A 55 -12.00 5.62 3.47
C VAL A 55 -13.16 6.28 4.21
N VAL A 56 -13.14 7.61 4.22
CA VAL A 56 -14.17 8.45 4.86
C VAL A 56 -15.03 9.09 3.78
N TYR A 57 -16.33 8.88 3.82
CA TYR A 57 -17.29 9.45 2.88
C TYR A 57 -18.04 10.64 3.49
N PHE A 58 -18.46 11.56 2.62
CA PHE A 58 -19.12 12.81 3.00
C PHE A 58 -20.41 13.01 2.22
N GLU A 59 -21.35 13.72 2.86
CA GLU A 59 -22.54 14.19 2.20
C GLU A 59 -22.21 15.32 1.19
N TYR A 60 -23.20 15.62 0.35
CA TYR A 60 -23.07 16.69 -0.62
C TYR A 60 -22.75 18.02 0.07
N ASP A 61 -21.72 18.68 -0.41
CA ASP A 61 -21.26 19.98 0.11
C ASP A 61 -20.89 19.99 1.61
N GLN A 62 -20.62 18.81 2.19
CA GLN A 62 -20.25 18.66 3.59
C GLN A 62 -18.80 18.20 3.75
N PHE A 63 -18.21 18.62 4.88
CA PHE A 63 -16.89 18.19 5.36
C PHE A 63 -16.91 17.72 6.81
N ASN A 64 -18.09 17.60 7.42
CA ASN A 64 -18.28 17.10 8.79
C ASN A 64 -18.16 15.57 8.81
N LEU A 65 -17.49 15.05 9.84
CA LEU A 65 -17.37 13.62 10.06
C LEU A 65 -18.66 13.01 10.59
N THR A 66 -19.12 11.95 9.97
CA THR A 66 -20.25 11.16 10.46
C THR A 66 -19.81 10.20 11.57
N ALA A 67 -20.75 9.66 12.35
CA ALA A 67 -20.45 8.63 13.35
C ALA A 67 -19.75 7.40 12.76
N LYS A 68 -20.14 7.00 11.53
CA LYS A 68 -19.49 5.91 10.78
C LYS A 68 -18.04 6.24 10.44
N SER A 69 -17.80 7.48 9.99
CA SER A 69 -16.44 7.97 9.69
C SER A 69 -15.56 7.99 10.94
N ILE A 70 -16.11 8.47 12.05
CA ILE A 70 -15.42 8.49 13.34
C ILE A 70 -15.02 7.08 13.78
N GLN A 71 -15.89 6.09 13.62
CA GLN A 71 -15.59 4.71 13.96
C GLN A 71 -14.43 4.14 13.12
N ALA A 72 -14.39 4.42 11.82
CA ALA A 72 -13.29 4.01 10.95
C ALA A 72 -11.97 4.70 11.36
N LEU A 73 -12.01 6.00 11.63
CA LEU A 73 -10.84 6.78 12.03
C LEU A 73 -10.27 6.39 13.40
N LYS A 74 -11.10 5.86 14.32
CA LYS A 74 -10.64 5.34 15.60
C LYS A 74 -9.61 4.23 15.43
N GLY A 75 -9.85 3.28 14.52
CA GLY A 75 -8.89 2.23 14.21
C GLY A 75 -7.57 2.77 13.65
N VAL A 76 -7.63 3.82 12.82
CA VAL A 76 -6.43 4.50 12.29
C VAL A 76 -5.66 5.19 13.41
N ALA A 77 -6.32 5.91 14.31
CA ALA A 77 -5.68 6.57 15.44
C ALA A 77 -4.99 5.55 16.37
N GLU A 78 -5.66 4.44 16.70
CA GLU A 78 -5.08 3.36 17.50
C GLU A 78 -3.83 2.76 16.84
N LEU A 79 -3.88 2.49 15.53
CA LEU A 79 -2.75 2.00 14.77
C LEU A 79 -1.56 2.95 14.84
N MET A 80 -1.78 4.24 14.61
CA MET A 80 -0.75 5.27 14.65
C MET A 80 -0.15 5.47 16.04
N ASN A 81 -0.96 5.33 17.10
CA ASN A 81 -0.49 5.42 18.49
C ASN A 81 0.40 4.24 18.86
N ARG A 82 0.10 3.03 18.37
CA ARG A 82 0.94 1.84 18.56
C ARG A 82 2.20 1.87 17.70
N ASN A 83 2.20 2.62 16.60
CA ASN A 83 3.34 2.71 15.69
C ASN A 83 3.68 4.17 15.38
N GLN A 84 4.63 4.71 16.12
CA GLN A 84 5.05 6.12 16.04
C GLN A 84 5.78 6.48 14.72
N LYS A 85 6.17 5.49 13.91
CA LYS A 85 6.88 5.71 12.64
C LYS A 85 5.94 5.93 11.45
N ILE A 86 4.65 5.62 11.58
CA ILE A 86 3.69 5.79 10.48
C ILE A 86 3.47 7.28 10.22
N ILE A 87 3.60 7.67 8.97
CA ILE A 87 3.21 8.97 8.41
C ILE A 87 2.09 8.68 7.42
N LEU A 88 1.01 9.44 7.45
CA LEU A 88 -0.15 9.24 6.57
C LEU A 88 -0.31 10.41 5.61
N SER A 89 -0.65 10.08 4.36
CA SER A 89 -1.22 11.00 3.38
C SER A 89 -2.75 10.93 3.49
N ILE A 90 -3.38 12.09 3.65
CA ILE A 90 -4.83 12.26 3.79
C ILE A 90 -5.30 13.02 2.56
N GLU A 91 -5.89 12.29 1.60
CA GLU A 91 -6.21 12.79 0.28
C GLU A 91 -7.72 13.06 0.15
N GLY A 92 -8.09 14.33 0.00
CA GLY A 92 -9.47 14.78 -0.09
C GLY A 92 -9.97 14.90 -1.53
N HIS A 93 -11.21 14.47 -1.75
CA HIS A 93 -11.88 14.46 -3.04
C HIS A 93 -13.28 15.06 -2.96
N ALA A 94 -13.76 15.54 -4.11
CA ALA A 94 -15.11 16.03 -4.33
C ALA A 94 -15.76 15.29 -5.51
N ASP A 95 -17.07 15.43 -5.65
CA ASP A 95 -17.76 15.09 -6.90
C ASP A 95 -17.60 16.22 -7.94
N GLU A 96 -18.01 15.98 -9.18
CA GLU A 96 -17.83 16.89 -10.31
C GLU A 96 -18.70 18.16 -10.29
N ARG A 97 -19.60 18.29 -9.33
CA ARG A 97 -20.55 19.42 -9.26
C ARG A 97 -19.88 20.63 -8.62
N GLY A 98 -19.94 21.78 -9.29
CA GLY A 98 -19.33 23.00 -8.85
C GLY A 98 -18.17 23.45 -9.74
N THR A 99 -17.37 24.39 -9.25
CA THR A 99 -16.14 24.80 -9.94
C THR A 99 -14.95 24.00 -9.44
N ARG A 100 -13.96 23.87 -10.28
CA ARG A 100 -12.70 23.18 -9.96
C ARG A 100 -12.05 23.75 -8.67
N GLU A 101 -12.00 25.06 -8.58
CA GLU A 101 -11.43 25.77 -7.41
C GLU A 101 -12.21 25.48 -6.13
N TYR A 102 -13.54 25.53 -6.23
CA TYR A 102 -14.42 25.18 -5.13
C TYR A 102 -14.21 23.74 -4.66
N ASN A 103 -14.20 22.80 -5.60
CA ASN A 103 -14.02 21.38 -5.30
C ASN A 103 -12.63 21.06 -4.72
N LEU A 104 -11.59 21.78 -5.17
CA LEU A 104 -10.26 21.68 -4.58
C LEU A 104 -10.28 22.16 -3.12
N ALA A 105 -10.93 23.30 -2.83
CA ALA A 105 -11.07 23.81 -1.48
C ALA A 105 -11.92 22.88 -0.59
N LEU A 106 -13.02 22.32 -1.12
CA LEU A 106 -13.87 21.38 -0.39
C LEU A 106 -13.12 20.07 -0.06
N GLY A 107 -12.36 19.53 -1.01
CA GLY A 107 -11.50 18.37 -0.77
C GLY A 107 -10.46 18.65 0.32
N GLN A 108 -9.87 19.85 0.32
CA GLN A 108 -8.92 20.24 1.37
C GLN A 108 -9.59 20.31 2.76
N ARG A 109 -10.78 20.93 2.88
CA ARG A 109 -11.54 20.97 4.14
C ARG A 109 -11.88 19.58 4.65
N ARG A 110 -12.24 18.63 3.78
CA ARG A 110 -12.49 17.22 4.12
C ARG A 110 -11.24 16.54 4.66
N ALA A 111 -10.10 16.70 3.99
CA ALA A 111 -8.82 16.17 4.45
C ALA A 111 -8.41 16.75 5.82
N GLU A 112 -8.62 18.04 6.03
CA GLU A 112 -8.35 18.71 7.30
C GLU A 112 -9.28 18.25 8.43
N SER A 113 -10.55 17.96 8.16
CA SER A 113 -11.47 17.40 9.15
C SER A 113 -10.98 16.06 9.67
N VAL A 114 -10.49 15.20 8.77
CA VAL A 114 -9.88 13.91 9.14
C VAL A 114 -8.59 14.13 9.95
N ALA A 115 -7.70 15.00 9.48
CA ALA A 115 -6.46 15.31 10.18
C ALA A 115 -6.70 15.86 11.58
N ASN A 116 -7.66 16.79 11.74
CA ASN A 116 -8.01 17.38 13.03
C ASN A 116 -8.56 16.34 14.00
N TYR A 117 -9.37 15.38 13.52
CA TYR A 117 -9.82 14.27 14.33
C TYR A 117 -8.65 13.42 14.84
N LEU A 118 -7.69 13.09 13.98
CA LEU A 118 -6.51 12.30 14.37
C LEU A 118 -5.63 13.08 15.37
N ILE A 119 -5.46 14.39 15.19
CA ILE A 119 -4.73 15.26 16.12
C ILE A 119 -5.40 15.27 17.49
N ALA A 120 -6.73 15.41 17.53
CA ALA A 120 -7.50 15.35 18.77
C ALA A 120 -7.38 13.99 19.50
N ASN A 121 -7.03 12.92 18.76
CA ASN A 121 -6.75 11.59 19.30
C ASN A 121 -5.24 11.32 19.55
N GLY A 122 -4.44 12.37 19.67
CA GLY A 122 -3.03 12.29 20.09
C GLY A 122 -2.00 12.12 18.98
N ILE A 123 -2.40 12.18 17.70
CA ILE A 123 -1.46 12.07 16.58
C ILE A 123 -0.81 13.43 16.31
N LYS A 124 0.53 13.45 16.26
CA LYS A 124 1.28 14.67 15.95
C LYS A 124 0.98 15.16 14.53
N ARG A 125 0.72 16.47 14.37
CA ARG A 125 0.45 17.09 13.05
C ARG A 125 1.55 16.80 12.02
N SER A 126 2.81 16.73 12.43
CA SER A 126 3.96 16.43 11.56
C SER A 126 3.92 15.03 10.92
N ARG A 127 3.04 14.16 11.38
CA ARG A 127 2.83 12.80 10.83
C ARG A 127 1.66 12.72 9.86
N LEU A 128 0.99 13.84 9.57
CA LEU A 128 -0.20 13.92 8.72
C LEU A 128 0.05 14.89 7.57
N ILE A 129 -0.01 14.40 6.36
CA ILE A 129 0.14 15.18 5.12
C ILE A 129 -1.25 15.29 4.48
N THR A 130 -1.83 16.48 4.50
CA THR A 130 -3.13 16.73 3.87
C THR A 130 -2.95 17.21 2.44
N LYS A 131 -3.75 16.70 1.53
CA LYS A 131 -3.74 17.05 0.11
C LYS A 131 -5.16 16.98 -0.46
N SER A 132 -5.49 17.87 -1.37
CA SER A 132 -6.74 17.81 -2.12
C SER A 132 -6.48 17.55 -3.59
N TYR A 133 -7.32 16.73 -4.17
CA TYR A 133 -7.45 16.53 -5.61
C TYR A 133 -8.76 17.09 -6.17
N GLY A 134 -9.64 17.61 -5.28
CA GLY A 134 -10.95 18.05 -5.73
C GLY A 134 -11.67 16.98 -6.52
N GLU A 135 -12.14 17.31 -7.71
CA GLU A 135 -12.82 16.40 -8.64
C GLU A 135 -11.87 15.65 -9.62
N GLU A 136 -10.58 15.97 -9.61
CA GLU A 136 -9.63 15.51 -10.64
C GLU A 136 -9.30 14.03 -10.61
N ARG A 137 -9.61 13.34 -9.49
CA ARG A 137 -9.37 11.91 -9.32
C ARG A 137 -10.64 11.18 -8.88
N PRO A 138 -11.62 11.04 -9.79
CA PRO A 138 -12.86 10.35 -9.45
C PRO A 138 -12.59 8.85 -9.25
N LEU A 139 -13.22 8.28 -8.21
CA LEU A 139 -13.22 6.83 -7.97
C LEU A 139 -14.25 6.14 -8.88
N SER A 140 -15.34 6.83 -9.19
CA SER A 140 -16.41 6.33 -10.05
C SER A 140 -16.71 7.37 -11.12
N LEU A 141 -16.69 6.93 -12.36
CA LEU A 141 -17.07 7.75 -13.51
C LEU A 141 -18.61 7.71 -13.66
N GLY A 142 -19.19 8.83 -14.05
CA GLY A 142 -20.62 8.98 -14.31
C GLY A 142 -21.24 10.12 -13.49
N SER A 143 -22.25 10.76 -14.10
CA SER A 143 -22.94 11.93 -13.58
C SER A 143 -24.24 11.51 -12.91
N ASN A 144 -24.16 10.77 -11.81
CA ASN A 144 -25.30 10.30 -11.03
C ASN A 144 -24.94 10.17 -9.53
N ASP A 145 -25.97 10.10 -8.68
CA ASP A 145 -25.80 10.07 -7.21
C ASP A 145 -24.92 8.90 -6.72
N SER A 146 -24.99 7.75 -7.40
CA SER A 146 -24.17 6.59 -7.04
C SER A 146 -22.67 6.84 -7.28
N ALA A 147 -22.31 7.51 -8.39
CA ALA A 147 -20.92 7.89 -8.67
C ALA A 147 -20.47 9.03 -7.74
N TRP A 148 -21.28 10.06 -7.61
CA TRP A 148 -20.98 11.22 -6.78
C TRP A 148 -20.74 10.86 -5.31
N SER A 149 -21.56 9.97 -4.74
CA SER A 149 -21.40 9.52 -3.36
C SER A 149 -20.07 8.80 -3.11
N LYS A 150 -19.55 8.08 -4.09
CA LYS A 150 -18.24 7.42 -4.03
C LYS A 150 -17.08 8.42 -4.19
N ASN A 151 -17.31 9.50 -4.95
CA ASN A 151 -16.30 10.53 -5.21
C ASN A 151 -16.12 11.48 -4.02
N ARG A 152 -17.18 11.74 -3.25
CA ARG A 152 -17.12 12.55 -2.02
C ARG A 152 -16.43 11.80 -0.88
N ARG A 153 -15.12 11.72 -0.90
CA ARG A 153 -14.35 10.90 0.04
C ARG A 153 -13.02 11.52 0.46
N VAL A 154 -12.48 10.97 1.51
CA VAL A 154 -11.06 11.10 1.88
C VAL A 154 -10.45 9.72 1.91
N GLU A 155 -9.33 9.54 1.24
CA GLU A 155 -8.50 8.34 1.27
C GLU A 155 -7.32 8.56 2.22
N ILE A 156 -7.00 7.55 3.02
CA ILE A 156 -5.87 7.56 3.97
C ILE A 156 -4.86 6.52 3.50
N LYS A 157 -3.62 6.99 3.24
CA LYS A 157 -2.53 6.17 2.68
C LYS A 157 -1.25 6.27 3.50
#